data_1093496bdb8d03237b229c48cbdd2b11
#
_entry.id   1093496bdb8d03237b229c48cbdd2b11
#
_cell.length_a   1.000
_cell.length_b   1.000
_cell.length_c   1.000
_cell.angle_alpha   90.00
_cell.angle_beta   90.00
_cell.angle_gamma   90.00
#
_symmetry.space_group_name_H-M   'P 1'
#
loop_
_entity.id
_entity.type
_entity.pdbx_description
1 polymer ?
#
loop_
_entity_poly.entity_id
_entity_poly.type
_entity_poly.pdbx_seq_one_letter_code
_entity_poly.pdbx_strand_id
1 'polypeptide(L)'
;VHKLIIIWFREYLYIPLGGNRCSKGRWVLNLFLVWAATGIWHGASWNFVLWGLYFWVLLLVEKFVLLRWLKRAPGAVGHLYTLFFVLVSWTIFAIEDFGQLGEYLKVMFGLGGVPLIDGAFKYYAANYLPVLCISALAATPLGAAVYRRLNVRTAHILGAVLILAGLLLCTAYLVDGTYNPFLYFRF
;
A
#
# COMPACT_ATOMS: atom_id res chain seq x y z
N VAL A 1 -14.09 -2.83 -1.38
CA VAL A 1 -13.79 -3.87 -2.39
C VAL A 1 -12.55 -4.67 -1.98
N HIS A 2 -11.37 -4.09 -1.74
CA HIS A 2 -10.14 -4.83 -1.38
C HIS A 2 -10.30 -5.76 -0.17
N LYS A 3 -10.95 -5.29 0.90
CA LYS A 3 -11.17 -6.12 2.10
C LYS A 3 -12.01 -7.36 1.82
N LEU A 4 -13.03 -7.24 0.97
CA LEU A 4 -13.88 -8.36 0.57
C LEU A 4 -13.10 -9.39 -0.25
N ILE A 5 -12.24 -8.96 -1.15
CA ILE A 5 -11.41 -9.82 -1.99
C ILE A 5 -10.38 -10.57 -1.17
N ILE A 6 -9.71 -9.90 -0.23
CA ILE A 6 -8.77 -10.55 0.70
C ILE A 6 -9.49 -11.65 1.50
N ILE A 7 -10.70 -11.37 2.00
CA ILE A 7 -11.52 -12.36 2.71
C ILE A 7 -11.88 -13.49 1.76
N TRP A 8 -12.31 -13.18 0.53
CA TRP A 8 -12.67 -14.18 -0.46
C TRP A 8 -11.50 -15.12 -0.80
N PHE A 9 -10.31 -14.59 -1.14
CA PHE A 9 -9.12 -15.42 -1.39
C PHE A 9 -8.71 -16.23 -0.16
N ARG A 10 -8.88 -15.70 1.04
CA ARG A 10 -8.63 -16.44 2.26
C ARG A 10 -9.58 -17.62 2.43
N GLU A 11 -10.89 -17.37 2.33
CA GLU A 11 -11.93 -18.38 2.63
C GLU A 11 -12.05 -19.43 1.52
N TYR A 12 -11.94 -19.01 0.25
CA TYR A 12 -12.20 -19.88 -0.88
C TYR A 12 -10.96 -20.45 -1.56
N LEU A 13 -9.79 -19.88 -1.34
CA LEU A 13 -8.55 -20.37 -1.92
C LEU A 13 -7.57 -20.87 -0.84
N TYR A 14 -7.18 -20.01 0.10
CA TYR A 14 -6.12 -20.31 1.05
C TYR A 14 -6.52 -21.41 2.06
N ILE A 15 -7.68 -21.31 2.68
CA ILE A 15 -8.15 -22.27 3.69
C ILE A 15 -8.41 -23.66 3.06
N PRO A 16 -9.12 -23.80 1.92
CA PRO A 16 -9.33 -25.10 1.28
C PRO A 16 -8.04 -25.79 0.83
N LEU A 17 -7.01 -25.03 0.47
CA LEU A 17 -5.68 -25.56 0.14
C LEU A 17 -4.87 -26.06 1.36
N GLY A 18 -5.42 -25.94 2.57
CA GLY A 18 -4.82 -26.36 3.83
C GLY A 18 -4.33 -25.21 4.71
N GLY A 19 -4.38 -23.96 4.24
CA GLY A 19 -4.01 -22.76 5.01
C GLY A 19 -2.65 -22.88 5.67
N ASN A 20 -2.60 -22.60 6.98
CA ASN A 20 -1.38 -22.75 7.82
C ASN A 20 -1.18 -24.18 8.37
N ARG A 21 -2.14 -25.10 8.14
CA ARG A 21 -2.16 -26.44 8.77
C ARG A 21 -1.63 -27.53 7.84
N CYS A 22 -0.64 -27.20 7.01
CA CYS A 22 -0.04 -28.13 6.03
C CYS A 22 1.50 -28.11 6.13
N SER A 23 2.17 -28.97 5.37
CA SER A 23 3.63 -29.00 5.30
C SER A 23 4.19 -27.66 4.81
N LYS A 24 5.44 -27.36 5.16
CA LYS A 24 6.11 -26.09 4.78
C LYS A 24 6.07 -25.85 3.26
N GLY A 25 6.38 -26.89 2.45
CA GLY A 25 6.36 -26.79 1.00
C GLY A 25 4.94 -26.48 0.46
N ARG A 26 3.92 -27.15 1.00
CA ARG A 26 2.53 -26.88 0.63
C ARG A 26 2.07 -25.50 1.05
N TRP A 27 2.50 -25.02 2.21
CA TRP A 27 2.23 -23.67 2.66
C TRP A 27 2.84 -22.62 1.71
N VAL A 28 4.09 -22.80 1.26
CA VAL A 28 4.76 -21.93 0.28
C VAL A 28 3.97 -21.89 -1.03
N LEU A 29 3.51 -23.06 -1.53
CA LEU A 29 2.70 -23.16 -2.73
C LEU A 29 1.33 -22.49 -2.56
N ASN A 30 0.65 -22.72 -1.44
CA ASN A 30 -0.64 -22.09 -1.16
C ASN A 30 -0.54 -20.57 -1.17
N LEU A 31 0.53 -20.05 -0.56
CA LEU A 31 0.80 -18.62 -0.54
C LEU A 31 1.11 -18.07 -1.94
N PHE A 32 1.89 -18.82 -2.74
CA PHE A 32 2.14 -18.49 -4.14
C PHE A 32 0.84 -18.37 -4.95
N LEU A 33 -0.03 -19.37 -4.86
CA LEU A 33 -1.30 -19.41 -5.59
C LEU A 33 -2.20 -18.22 -5.23
N VAL A 34 -2.26 -17.85 -3.95
CA VAL A 34 -3.04 -16.70 -3.50
C VAL A 34 -2.50 -15.40 -4.07
N TRP A 35 -1.19 -15.18 -3.99
CA TRP A 35 -0.59 -13.94 -4.45
C TRP A 35 -0.54 -13.83 -5.97
N ALA A 36 -0.31 -14.93 -6.68
CA ALA A 36 -0.43 -14.99 -8.14
C ALA A 36 -1.86 -14.69 -8.60
N ALA A 37 -2.87 -15.31 -7.97
CA ALA A 37 -4.26 -15.02 -8.26
C ALA A 37 -4.64 -13.57 -7.95
N THR A 38 -4.11 -12.99 -6.86
CA THR A 38 -4.31 -11.59 -6.51
C THR A 38 -3.71 -10.66 -7.57
N GLY A 39 -2.49 -10.97 -8.05
CA GLY A 39 -1.86 -10.21 -9.13
C GLY A 39 -2.68 -10.25 -10.43
N ILE A 40 -3.08 -11.43 -10.88
CA ILE A 40 -3.90 -11.64 -12.08
C ILE A 40 -5.26 -10.93 -11.96
N TRP A 41 -5.84 -10.93 -10.75
CA TRP A 41 -7.11 -10.24 -10.50
C TRP A 41 -7.00 -8.71 -10.68
N HIS A 42 -5.84 -8.11 -10.44
CA HIS A 42 -5.62 -6.68 -10.64
C HIS A 42 -5.58 -6.26 -12.12
N GLY A 43 -5.33 -7.18 -13.03
CA GLY A 43 -5.35 -6.90 -14.47
C GLY A 43 -4.47 -7.84 -15.29
N ALA A 44 -4.54 -7.70 -16.61
CA ALA A 44 -3.86 -8.56 -17.57
C ALA A 44 -2.42 -8.11 -17.90
N SER A 45 -1.83 -7.24 -17.09
CA SER A 45 -0.45 -6.76 -17.30
C SER A 45 0.55 -7.48 -16.39
N TRP A 46 1.76 -7.68 -16.89
CA TRP A 46 2.83 -8.42 -16.20
C TRP A 46 3.33 -7.74 -14.92
N ASN A 47 3.20 -6.42 -14.80
CA ASN A 47 3.55 -5.70 -13.58
C ASN A 47 2.68 -6.14 -12.38
N PHE A 48 1.41 -6.48 -12.59
CA PHE A 48 0.54 -6.99 -11.53
C PHE A 48 0.94 -8.40 -11.09
N VAL A 49 1.35 -9.25 -12.03
CA VAL A 49 1.89 -10.58 -11.71
C VAL A 49 3.19 -10.44 -10.93
N LEU A 50 4.09 -9.57 -11.37
CA LEU A 50 5.34 -9.26 -10.67
C LEU A 50 5.09 -8.72 -9.26
N TRP A 51 4.09 -7.84 -9.11
CA TRP A 51 3.68 -7.31 -7.81
C TRP A 51 3.16 -8.42 -6.86
N GLY A 52 2.36 -9.34 -7.36
CA GLY A 52 1.93 -10.51 -6.60
C GLY A 52 3.11 -11.39 -6.16
N LEU A 53 4.03 -11.69 -7.09
CA LEU A 53 5.24 -12.46 -6.81
C LEU A 53 6.16 -11.75 -5.79
N TYR A 54 6.27 -10.43 -5.89
CA TYR A 54 7.02 -9.61 -4.94
C TYR A 54 6.52 -9.81 -3.50
N PHE A 55 5.20 -9.72 -3.26
CA PHE A 55 4.64 -9.96 -1.93
C PHE A 55 4.78 -11.41 -1.48
N TRP A 56 4.64 -12.36 -2.38
CA TRP A 56 4.91 -13.77 -2.07
C TRP A 56 6.33 -13.95 -1.53
N VAL A 57 7.35 -13.48 -2.27
CA VAL A 57 8.75 -13.57 -1.85
C VAL A 57 8.99 -12.82 -0.54
N LEU A 58 8.46 -11.60 -0.42
CA LEU A 58 8.61 -10.78 0.79
C LEU A 58 8.09 -11.50 2.03
N LEU A 59 6.92 -12.11 1.95
CA LEU A 59 6.32 -12.86 3.06
C LEU A 59 7.11 -14.12 3.42
N LEU A 60 7.72 -14.79 2.43
CA LEU A 60 8.60 -15.92 2.68
C LEU A 60 9.87 -15.47 3.43
N VAL A 61 10.53 -14.42 2.93
CA VAL A 61 11.73 -13.85 3.56
C VAL A 61 11.40 -13.37 4.98
N GLU A 62 10.28 -12.67 5.14
CA GLU A 62 9.83 -12.22 6.46
C GLU A 62 9.65 -13.41 7.40
N LYS A 63 8.88 -14.41 7.02
CA LYS A 63 8.55 -15.55 7.89
C LYS A 63 9.75 -16.41 8.23
N PHE A 64 10.62 -16.70 7.27
CA PHE A 64 11.73 -17.65 7.48
C PHE A 64 13.00 -16.98 7.99
N VAL A 65 13.22 -15.69 7.69
CA VAL A 65 14.47 -15.00 7.97
C VAL A 65 14.26 -13.84 8.97
N LEU A 66 13.39 -12.90 8.65
CA LEU A 66 13.31 -11.62 9.34
C LEU A 66 12.42 -11.59 10.57
N LEU A 67 11.45 -12.52 10.69
CA LEU A 67 10.41 -12.46 11.72
C LEU A 67 10.99 -12.42 13.16
N ARG A 68 12.07 -13.16 13.41
CA ARG A 68 12.71 -13.18 14.73
C ARG A 68 13.35 -11.83 15.08
N TRP A 69 13.94 -11.19 14.09
CA TRP A 69 14.57 -9.88 14.24
C TRP A 69 13.52 -8.77 14.36
N LEU A 70 12.53 -8.76 13.49
CA LEU A 70 11.42 -7.78 13.52
C LEU A 70 10.65 -7.80 14.83
N LYS A 71 10.42 -8.98 15.43
CA LYS A 71 9.78 -9.08 16.74
C LYS A 71 10.60 -8.51 17.90
N ARG A 72 11.91 -8.39 17.75
CA ARG A 72 12.81 -7.81 18.76
C ARG A 72 13.10 -6.34 18.52
N ALA A 73 12.88 -5.86 17.30
CA ALA A 73 13.12 -4.48 16.90
C ALA A 73 12.09 -3.55 17.52
N PRO A 74 12.43 -2.28 17.78
CA PRO A 74 11.49 -1.25 18.15
C PRO A 74 10.35 -1.12 17.11
N GLY A 75 9.14 -0.81 17.53
CA GLY A 75 7.98 -0.69 16.64
C GLY A 75 8.20 0.26 15.45
N ALA A 76 8.95 1.35 15.65
CA ALA A 76 9.31 2.27 14.57
C ALA A 76 10.06 1.58 13.42
N VAL A 77 10.95 0.63 13.72
CA VAL A 77 11.68 -0.14 12.69
C VAL A 77 10.73 -0.99 11.87
N GLY A 78 9.74 -1.63 12.51
CA GLY A 78 8.70 -2.38 11.79
C GLY A 78 7.86 -1.50 10.87
N HIS A 79 7.52 -0.28 11.29
CA HIS A 79 6.79 0.68 10.46
C HIS A 79 7.63 1.15 9.27
N LEU A 80 8.90 1.50 9.48
CA LEU A 80 9.81 1.91 8.39
C LEU A 80 10.04 0.78 7.40
N TYR A 81 10.25 -0.45 7.90
CA TYR A 81 10.33 -1.65 7.08
C TYR A 81 9.10 -1.81 6.19
N THR A 82 7.90 -1.79 6.77
CA THR A 82 6.66 -1.96 6.02
C THR A 82 6.47 -0.84 5.01
N LEU A 83 6.68 0.42 5.41
CA LEU A 83 6.54 1.59 4.53
C LEU A 83 7.48 1.50 3.33
N PHE A 84 8.76 1.14 3.56
CA PHE A 84 9.74 0.98 2.51
C PHE A 84 9.29 -0.06 1.46
N PHE A 85 8.91 -1.26 1.90
CA PHE A 85 8.49 -2.31 0.98
C PHE A 85 7.15 -2.02 0.29
N VAL A 86 6.25 -1.30 0.94
CA VAL A 86 5.00 -0.81 0.33
C VAL A 86 5.29 0.22 -0.76
N LEU A 87 6.21 1.17 -0.55
CA LEU A 87 6.60 2.14 -1.58
C LEU A 87 7.20 1.45 -2.80
N VAL A 88 8.11 0.48 -2.60
CA VAL A 88 8.65 -0.33 -3.71
C VAL A 88 7.53 -1.08 -4.43
N SER A 89 6.59 -1.65 -3.69
CA SER A 89 5.46 -2.38 -4.28
C SER A 89 4.57 -1.48 -5.15
N TRP A 90 4.32 -0.25 -4.74
CA TRP A 90 3.55 0.71 -5.53
C TRP A 90 4.26 1.11 -6.82
N THR A 91 5.58 1.24 -6.78
CA THR A 91 6.39 1.48 -7.98
C THR A 91 6.23 0.34 -9.00
N ILE A 92 6.32 -0.91 -8.54
CA ILE A 92 6.10 -2.10 -9.38
C ILE A 92 4.68 -2.12 -9.93
N PHE A 93 3.70 -1.75 -9.13
CA PHE A 93 2.29 -1.75 -9.51
C PHE A 93 1.97 -0.68 -10.57
N ALA A 94 2.57 0.50 -10.45
CA ALA A 94 2.25 1.67 -11.28
C ALA A 94 2.93 1.66 -12.66
N ILE A 95 4.07 0.98 -12.81
CA ILE A 95 4.89 1.05 -14.03
C ILE A 95 4.80 -0.28 -14.79
N GLU A 96 4.19 -0.25 -15.98
CA GLU A 96 3.97 -1.44 -16.81
C GLU A 96 5.20 -1.85 -17.60
N ASP A 97 5.98 -0.88 -18.09
CA ASP A 97 7.21 -1.13 -18.85
C ASP A 97 8.37 -1.48 -17.91
N PHE A 98 8.95 -2.67 -18.07
CA PHE A 98 10.04 -3.14 -17.21
C PHE A 98 11.34 -2.36 -17.37
N GLY A 99 11.58 -1.77 -18.55
CA GLY A 99 12.73 -0.89 -18.77
C GLY A 99 12.59 0.39 -17.93
N GLN A 100 11.43 1.04 -18.02
CA GLN A 100 11.11 2.21 -17.19
C GLN A 100 11.11 1.89 -15.72
N LEU A 101 10.56 0.74 -15.32
CA LEU A 101 10.58 0.27 -13.93
C LEU A 101 12.02 0.15 -13.41
N GLY A 102 12.91 -0.45 -14.20
CA GLY A 102 14.32 -0.60 -13.84
C GLY A 102 15.01 0.75 -13.65
N GLU A 103 14.82 1.69 -14.58
CA GLU A 103 15.37 3.05 -14.46
C GLU A 103 14.78 3.81 -13.26
N TYR A 104 13.48 3.71 -13.04
CA TYR A 104 12.85 4.35 -11.89
C TYR A 104 13.38 3.81 -10.55
N LEU A 105 13.54 2.49 -10.44
CA LEU A 105 14.14 1.88 -9.25
C LEU A 105 15.59 2.31 -9.06
N LYS A 106 16.41 2.39 -10.12
CA LYS A 106 17.78 2.93 -10.02
C LYS A 106 17.79 4.34 -9.44
N VAL A 107 16.93 5.22 -9.96
CA VAL A 107 16.81 6.60 -9.44
C VAL A 107 16.34 6.60 -7.98
N MET A 108 15.34 5.80 -7.65
CA MET A 108 14.79 5.69 -6.30
C MET A 108 15.82 5.24 -5.26
N PHE A 109 16.78 4.40 -5.66
CA PHE A 109 17.89 3.95 -4.81
C PHE A 109 19.16 4.82 -4.95
N GLY A 110 19.07 5.99 -5.59
CA GLY A 110 20.18 6.92 -5.74
C GLY A 110 21.25 6.49 -6.76
N LEU A 111 20.97 5.49 -7.59
CA LEU A 111 21.89 4.96 -8.61
C LEU A 111 21.73 5.65 -9.98
N GLY A 112 20.77 6.57 -10.11
CA GLY A 112 20.43 7.23 -11.37
C GLY A 112 21.30 8.42 -11.74
N GLY A 113 22.30 8.80 -10.93
CA GLY A 113 23.17 9.97 -11.20
C GLY A 113 22.44 11.32 -11.15
N VAL A 114 21.19 11.35 -10.69
CA VAL A 114 20.40 12.60 -10.53
C VAL A 114 20.51 13.14 -9.10
N PRO A 115 20.47 14.45 -8.90
CA PRO A 115 20.52 15.03 -7.56
C PRO A 115 19.26 14.63 -6.77
N LEU A 116 19.44 14.29 -5.48
CA LEU A 116 18.34 13.94 -4.57
C LEU A 116 17.37 15.10 -4.31
N ILE A 117 17.86 16.32 -4.42
CA ILE A 117 17.09 17.55 -4.21
C ILE A 117 17.32 18.47 -5.40
N ASP A 118 16.31 18.61 -6.22
CA ASP A 118 16.28 19.53 -7.36
C ASP A 118 15.08 20.48 -7.29
N GLY A 119 14.84 21.25 -8.35
CA GLY A 119 13.69 22.14 -8.45
C GLY A 119 12.35 21.40 -8.45
N ALA A 120 12.29 20.24 -9.09
CA ALA A 120 11.10 19.39 -9.14
C ALA A 120 10.78 18.85 -7.75
N PHE A 121 11.79 18.35 -7.03
CA PHE A 121 11.62 17.90 -5.64
C PHE A 121 11.03 19.00 -4.75
N LYS A 122 11.59 20.21 -4.81
CA LYS A 122 11.11 21.34 -3.99
C LYS A 122 9.67 21.69 -4.32
N TYR A 123 9.32 21.70 -5.62
CA TYR A 123 7.96 21.96 -6.08
C TYR A 123 6.96 20.92 -5.55
N TYR A 124 7.25 19.64 -5.75
CA TYR A 124 6.36 18.56 -5.29
C TYR A 124 6.31 18.48 -3.77
N ALA A 125 7.42 18.67 -3.07
CA ALA A 125 7.42 18.70 -1.62
C ALA A 125 6.55 19.85 -1.07
N ALA A 126 6.65 21.05 -1.60
CA ALA A 126 5.82 22.17 -1.18
C ALA A 126 4.32 21.90 -1.38
N ASN A 127 3.94 21.27 -2.51
CA ASN A 127 2.54 21.00 -2.84
C ASN A 127 1.95 19.82 -2.06
N TYR A 128 2.72 18.76 -1.86
CA TYR A 128 2.21 17.53 -1.23
C TYR A 128 2.51 17.40 0.26
N LEU A 129 3.50 18.14 0.80
CA LEU A 129 3.85 18.05 2.22
C LEU A 129 2.67 18.30 3.17
N PRO A 130 1.79 19.29 2.96
CA PRO A 130 0.63 19.48 3.83
C PRO A 130 -0.29 18.25 3.86
N VAL A 131 -0.58 17.67 2.69
CA VAL A 131 -1.43 16.48 2.57
C VAL A 131 -0.76 15.26 3.21
N LEU A 132 0.55 15.09 3.01
CA LEU A 132 1.32 14.02 3.63
C LEU A 132 1.34 14.15 5.16
N CYS A 133 1.52 15.35 5.70
CA CYS A 133 1.47 15.60 7.15
C CYS A 133 0.09 15.27 7.73
N ILE A 134 -0.99 15.73 7.08
CA ILE A 134 -2.37 15.43 7.49
C ILE A 134 -2.62 13.92 7.44
N SER A 135 -2.21 13.26 6.37
CA SER A 135 -2.37 11.82 6.20
C SER A 135 -1.57 11.02 7.25
N ALA A 136 -0.35 11.45 7.54
CA ALA A 136 0.47 10.84 8.59
C ALA A 136 -0.17 10.98 9.97
N LEU A 137 -0.70 12.15 10.31
CA LEU A 137 -1.44 12.36 11.56
C LEU A 137 -2.72 11.52 11.62
N ALA A 138 -3.48 11.47 10.53
CA ALA A 138 -4.71 10.68 10.43
C ALA A 138 -4.46 9.17 10.53
N ALA A 139 -3.29 8.69 10.09
CA ALA A 139 -2.88 7.29 10.21
C ALA A 139 -2.52 6.89 11.65
N THR A 140 -2.31 7.86 12.55
CA THR A 140 -2.03 7.59 13.97
C THR A 140 -3.32 7.38 14.76
N PRO A 141 -3.24 6.72 15.94
CA PRO A 141 -4.41 6.59 16.84
C PRO A 141 -4.82 7.91 17.50
N LEU A 142 -4.10 9.02 17.26
CA LEU A 142 -4.38 10.33 17.88
C LEU A 142 -5.79 10.83 17.56
N GLY A 143 -6.22 10.76 16.31
CA GLY A 143 -7.56 11.17 15.91
C GLY A 143 -8.65 10.40 16.67
N ALA A 144 -8.50 9.08 16.76
CA ALA A 144 -9.42 8.24 17.53
C ALA A 144 -9.35 8.50 19.04
N ALA A 145 -8.17 8.83 19.57
CA ALA A 145 -8.00 9.16 20.98
C ALA A 145 -8.68 10.50 21.34
N VAL A 146 -8.52 11.50 20.49
CA VAL A 146 -9.21 12.80 20.64
C VAL A 146 -10.72 12.63 20.52
N TYR A 147 -11.18 11.93 19.48
CA TYR A 147 -12.61 11.69 19.25
C TYR A 147 -13.29 11.02 20.47
N ARG A 148 -12.63 10.04 21.10
CA ARG A 148 -13.12 9.35 22.31
C ARG A 148 -13.21 10.23 23.55
N ARG A 149 -12.50 11.37 23.60
CA ARG A 149 -12.55 12.33 24.72
C ARG A 149 -13.65 13.38 24.55
N LEU A 150 -14.22 13.50 23.35
CA LEU A 150 -15.30 14.44 23.09
C LEU A 150 -16.61 13.90 23.67
N ASN A 151 -17.50 14.83 24.07
CA ASN A 151 -18.86 14.44 24.41
C ASN A 151 -19.60 13.96 23.13
N VAL A 152 -20.60 13.12 23.28
CA VAL A 152 -21.32 12.46 22.19
C VAL A 152 -21.84 13.46 21.15
N ARG A 153 -22.43 14.57 21.59
CA ARG A 153 -22.99 15.59 20.69
C ARG A 153 -21.91 16.27 19.86
N THR A 154 -20.81 16.69 20.49
CA THR A 154 -19.67 17.33 19.80
C THR A 154 -18.98 16.35 18.83
N ALA A 155 -18.84 15.08 19.22
CA ALA A 155 -18.28 14.03 18.38
C ALA A 155 -19.11 13.82 17.11
N HIS A 156 -20.45 13.76 17.22
CA HIS A 156 -21.33 13.61 16.05
C HIS A 156 -21.29 14.82 15.12
N ILE A 157 -21.32 16.04 15.68
CA ILE A 157 -21.26 17.27 14.87
C ILE A 157 -19.91 17.34 14.14
N LEU A 158 -18.80 17.15 14.87
CA LEU A 158 -17.45 17.15 14.28
C LEU A 158 -17.30 16.07 13.22
N GLY A 159 -17.79 14.86 13.48
CA GLY A 159 -17.79 13.76 12.53
C GLY A 159 -18.54 14.10 11.24
N ALA A 160 -19.76 14.66 11.36
CA ALA A 160 -20.55 15.08 10.21
C ALA A 160 -19.84 16.17 9.39
N VAL A 161 -19.27 17.18 10.06
CA VAL A 161 -18.53 18.27 9.39
C VAL A 161 -17.32 17.72 8.66
N LEU A 162 -16.53 16.85 9.29
CA LEU A 162 -15.34 16.24 8.67
C LEU A 162 -15.69 15.35 7.48
N ILE A 163 -16.78 14.59 7.55
CA ILE A 163 -17.26 13.78 6.42
C ILE A 163 -17.69 14.67 5.25
N LEU A 164 -18.48 15.72 5.51
CA LEU A 164 -18.91 16.65 4.46
C LEU A 164 -17.74 17.40 3.84
N ALA A 165 -16.83 17.91 4.65
CA ALA A 165 -15.61 18.57 4.17
C ALA A 165 -14.73 17.61 3.34
N GLY A 166 -14.55 16.37 3.81
CA GLY A 166 -13.83 15.33 3.08
C GLY A 166 -14.48 15.00 1.73
N LEU A 167 -15.79 14.85 1.69
CA LEU A 167 -16.54 14.61 0.44
C LEU A 167 -16.38 15.77 -0.55
N LEU A 168 -16.50 17.01 -0.08
CA LEU A 168 -16.32 18.19 -0.93
C LEU A 168 -14.91 18.28 -1.49
N LEU A 169 -13.88 18.06 -0.64
CA LEU A 169 -12.49 18.06 -1.08
C LEU A 169 -12.21 16.93 -2.07
N CYS A 170 -12.66 15.70 -1.80
CA CYS A 170 -12.49 14.58 -2.73
C CYS A 170 -13.19 14.86 -4.07
N THR A 171 -14.39 15.43 -4.04
CA THR A 171 -15.13 15.80 -5.26
C THR A 171 -14.39 16.89 -6.03
N ALA A 172 -13.87 17.92 -5.34
CA ALA A 172 -13.09 18.98 -5.98
C ALA A 172 -11.83 18.42 -6.67
N TYR A 173 -11.08 17.55 -6.00
CA TYR A 173 -9.92 16.88 -6.60
C TYR A 173 -10.28 15.97 -7.78
N LEU A 174 -11.41 15.28 -7.72
CA LEU A 174 -11.87 14.44 -8.84
C LEU A 174 -12.31 15.27 -10.06
N VAL A 175 -12.90 16.43 -9.84
CA VAL A 175 -13.36 17.34 -10.92
C VAL A 175 -12.17 18.08 -11.54
N ASP A 176 -11.22 18.53 -10.73
CA ASP A 176 -10.01 19.23 -11.20
C ASP A 176 -9.01 18.27 -11.88
N GLY A 177 -9.03 16.99 -11.50
CA GLY A 177 -8.15 15.98 -12.06
C GLY A 177 -8.56 15.59 -13.49
N THR A 178 -7.72 15.92 -14.47
CA THR A 178 -7.76 15.32 -15.83
C THR A 178 -7.37 13.85 -15.83
N TYR A 179 -6.99 13.33 -14.67
CA TYR A 179 -6.57 11.96 -14.47
C TYR A 179 -7.78 11.04 -14.29
N ASN A 180 -7.89 10.02 -15.15
CA ASN A 180 -8.93 9.01 -15.00
C ASN A 180 -8.68 8.20 -13.69
N PRO A 181 -9.53 8.33 -12.67
CA PRO A 181 -9.34 7.62 -11.40
C PRO A 181 -9.55 6.11 -11.50
N PHE A 182 -10.08 5.63 -12.62
CA PHE A 182 -10.27 4.21 -12.89
C PHE A 182 -9.01 3.61 -13.48
N LEU A 183 -8.01 3.33 -12.63
CA LEU A 183 -6.81 2.56 -12.97
C LEU A 183 -7.12 1.18 -13.61
N TYR A 184 -8.35 0.70 -13.43
CA TYR A 184 -8.81 -0.61 -13.92
C TYR A 184 -9.37 -0.61 -15.35
N PHE A 185 -9.53 0.55 -16.00
CA PHE A 185 -10.09 0.65 -17.36
C PHE A 185 -9.05 1.11 -18.40
N ARG A 186 -7.82 0.69 -18.27
CA ARG A 186 -6.86 0.69 -19.38
C ARG A 186 -6.94 -0.66 -20.09
N PHE A 187 -7.93 -0.79 -20.94
CA PHE A 187 -7.97 -1.83 -21.98
C PHE A 187 -7.48 -1.21 -23.29
#